data_8db96c656aeb9fb7913d879ab8d37d95
#
_entry.id   8db96c656aeb9fb7913d879ab8d37d95
#
_cell.length_a   1.000
_cell.length_b   1.000
_cell.length_c   1.000
_cell.angle_alpha   90.00
_cell.angle_beta   90.00
_cell.angle_gamma   90.00
#
_symmetry.space_group_name_H-M   'P 1'
#
loop_
_entity.id
_entity.type
_entity.pdbx_description
1 polymer ?
#
loop_
_entity_poly.entity_id
_entity_poly.type
_entity_poly.pdbx_seq_one_letter_code
_entity_poly.pdbx_strand_id
1 'polypeptide(L)'
;MHSRPAPPPEVFRPRPVLAAAMGTAALLWLFVLIYLLQFEGVPAKTFVSALFFVVFFAVSLTYYARTAIVVDGGGVTYRGLMRTDYFPFRDILKVDILPGPVTVYAVRGRGRGMHFTSFFAQHRRLMELLVERAGLSPMR
;
A
#
# COMPACT_ATOMS: atom_id res chain seq x y z
N MET A 1 -26.10 6.25 30.92
CA MET A 1 -25.16 6.93 30.00
C MET A 1 -25.09 6.20 28.69
N HIS A 2 -25.53 6.89 27.66
CA HIS A 2 -25.42 6.31 26.34
C HIS A 2 -24.02 6.64 25.76
N SER A 3 -23.15 5.67 25.75
CA SER A 3 -21.89 5.83 25.01
C SER A 3 -22.22 5.89 23.52
N ARG A 4 -21.71 6.89 22.84
CA ARG A 4 -21.85 6.93 21.38
C ARG A 4 -21.19 5.69 20.80
N PRO A 5 -21.85 5.00 19.85
CA PRO A 5 -21.20 3.88 19.19
C PRO A 5 -19.92 4.39 18.50
N ALA A 6 -18.88 3.58 18.55
CA ALA A 6 -17.64 3.90 17.85
C ALA A 6 -17.95 4.09 16.36
N PRO A 7 -17.35 5.08 15.68
CA PRO A 7 -17.56 5.23 14.25
C PRO A 7 -17.16 3.95 13.52
N PRO A 8 -17.85 3.59 12.43
CA PRO A 8 -17.49 2.40 11.67
C PRO A 8 -16.05 2.52 11.16
N PRO A 9 -15.30 1.41 11.09
CA PRO A 9 -13.94 1.46 10.57
C PRO A 9 -13.93 1.90 9.10
N GLU A 10 -13.00 2.77 8.76
CA GLU A 10 -12.77 3.19 7.38
C GLU A 10 -11.57 2.42 6.82
N VAL A 11 -11.75 1.85 5.64
CA VAL A 11 -10.72 1.07 4.97
C VAL A 11 -10.17 1.87 3.80
N PHE A 12 -8.85 2.05 3.80
CA PHE A 12 -8.12 2.73 2.74
C PHE A 12 -7.25 1.71 2.00
N ARG A 13 -7.40 1.67 0.70
CA ARG A 13 -6.67 0.73 -0.16
C ARG A 13 -5.93 1.48 -1.25
N PRO A 14 -4.85 0.90 -1.81
CA PRO A 14 -4.22 1.45 -3.00
C PRO A 14 -5.26 1.58 -4.12
N ARG A 15 -5.02 2.52 -5.03
CA ARG A 15 -5.93 2.75 -6.13
C ARG A 15 -6.11 1.48 -6.96
N PRO A 16 -7.36 1.09 -7.29
CA PRO A 16 -7.61 -0.13 -8.06
C PRO A 16 -6.90 -0.16 -9.41
N VAL A 17 -6.67 1.02 -10.00
CA VAL A 17 -5.96 1.12 -11.28
C VAL A 17 -4.54 0.57 -11.20
N LEU A 18 -3.89 0.69 -10.02
CA LEU A 18 -2.54 0.18 -9.84
C LEU A 18 -2.52 -1.35 -9.86
N ALA A 19 -3.47 -1.99 -9.16
CA ALA A 19 -3.60 -3.44 -9.19
C ALA A 19 -3.93 -3.93 -10.60
N ALA A 20 -4.83 -3.24 -11.29
CA ALA A 20 -5.18 -3.58 -12.69
C ALA A 20 -3.97 -3.46 -13.62
N ALA A 21 -3.18 -2.38 -13.47
CA ALA A 21 -1.97 -2.19 -14.27
C ALA A 21 -0.94 -3.29 -14.01
N MET A 22 -0.72 -3.64 -12.75
CA MET A 22 0.22 -4.70 -12.39
C MET A 22 -0.25 -6.08 -12.88
N GLY A 23 -1.53 -6.35 -12.79
CA GLY A 23 -2.12 -7.58 -13.32
C GLY A 23 -1.98 -7.69 -14.82
N THR A 24 -2.24 -6.60 -15.53
CA THR A 24 -2.07 -6.55 -17.00
C THR A 24 -0.62 -6.77 -17.39
N ALA A 25 0.32 -6.13 -16.70
CA ALA A 25 1.76 -6.30 -16.94
C ALA A 25 2.20 -7.75 -16.66
N ALA A 26 1.69 -8.35 -15.59
CA ALA A 26 2.00 -9.75 -15.27
C ALA A 26 1.52 -10.70 -16.36
N LEU A 27 0.30 -10.50 -16.86
CA LEU A 27 -0.24 -11.31 -17.97
C LEU A 27 0.56 -11.12 -19.25
N LEU A 28 0.92 -9.88 -19.56
CA LEU A 28 1.72 -9.58 -20.77
C LEU A 28 3.06 -10.32 -20.71
N TRP A 29 3.77 -10.24 -19.59
CA TRP A 29 5.05 -10.92 -19.46
C TRP A 29 4.90 -12.44 -19.42
N LEU A 30 3.80 -12.95 -18.87
CA LEU A 30 3.51 -14.37 -18.91
C LEU A 30 3.31 -14.85 -20.35
N PHE A 31 2.59 -14.09 -21.18
CA PHE A 31 2.46 -14.40 -22.60
C PHE A 31 3.80 -14.36 -23.32
N VAL A 32 4.66 -13.38 -23.00
CA VAL A 32 6.01 -13.30 -23.56
C VAL A 32 6.79 -14.55 -23.19
N LEU A 33 6.74 -14.97 -21.93
CA LEU A 33 7.45 -16.15 -21.46
C LEU A 33 6.99 -17.41 -22.19
N ILE A 34 5.67 -17.61 -22.30
CA ILE A 34 5.09 -18.76 -23.00
C ILE A 34 5.49 -18.74 -24.48
N TYR A 35 5.45 -17.56 -25.11
CA TYR A 35 5.84 -17.39 -26.51
C TYR A 35 7.30 -17.76 -26.73
N LEU A 36 8.20 -17.36 -25.83
CA LEU A 36 9.62 -17.67 -25.92
C LEU A 36 9.89 -19.17 -25.83
N LEU A 37 9.04 -19.93 -25.13
CA LEU A 37 9.19 -21.40 -25.03
C LEU A 37 8.99 -22.12 -26.36
N GLN A 38 8.39 -21.46 -27.34
CA GLN A 38 8.13 -22.06 -28.65
C GLN A 38 9.30 -21.92 -29.62
N PHE A 39 10.31 -21.15 -29.25
CA PHE A 39 11.49 -20.92 -30.09
C PHE A 39 12.70 -21.67 -29.56
N GLU A 40 13.47 -22.23 -30.50
CA GLU A 40 14.78 -22.82 -30.16
C GLU A 40 15.85 -21.73 -30.20
N GLY A 41 16.92 -21.93 -29.44
CA GLY A 41 18.07 -21.04 -29.47
C GLY A 41 17.90 -19.73 -28.71
N VAL A 42 16.85 -19.58 -27.94
CA VAL A 42 16.66 -18.38 -27.10
C VAL A 42 17.68 -18.41 -25.96
N PRO A 43 18.46 -17.33 -25.74
CA PRO A 43 19.42 -17.30 -24.63
C PRO A 43 18.76 -17.48 -23.28
N ALA A 44 19.42 -18.18 -22.35
CA ALA A 44 18.90 -18.40 -20.99
C ALA A 44 18.62 -17.09 -20.27
N LYS A 45 19.45 -16.05 -20.49
CA LYS A 45 19.24 -14.73 -19.86
C LYS A 45 17.91 -14.10 -20.26
N THR A 46 17.41 -14.37 -21.46
CA THR A 46 16.13 -13.86 -21.93
C THR A 46 14.98 -14.51 -21.16
N PHE A 47 15.03 -15.83 -20.94
CA PHE A 47 14.06 -16.52 -20.10
C PHE A 47 14.08 -16.05 -18.67
N VAL A 48 15.28 -15.88 -18.11
CA VAL A 48 15.44 -15.41 -16.74
C VAL A 48 14.86 -14.01 -16.58
N SER A 49 15.10 -13.12 -17.54
CA SER A 49 14.55 -11.76 -17.52
C SER A 49 13.03 -11.77 -17.58
N ALA A 50 12.44 -12.56 -18.50
CA ALA A 50 11.01 -12.67 -18.63
C ALA A 50 10.37 -13.24 -17.35
N LEU A 51 10.98 -14.28 -16.78
CA LEU A 51 10.51 -14.86 -15.53
C LEU A 51 10.59 -13.86 -14.38
N PHE A 52 11.69 -13.10 -14.31
CA PHE A 52 11.86 -12.05 -13.32
C PHE A 52 10.71 -11.04 -13.36
N PHE A 53 10.35 -10.57 -14.56
CA PHE A 53 9.26 -9.61 -14.69
C PHE A 53 7.91 -10.20 -14.35
N VAL A 54 7.66 -11.47 -14.70
CA VAL A 54 6.42 -12.15 -14.29
C VAL A 54 6.31 -12.18 -12.78
N VAL A 55 7.36 -12.61 -12.10
CA VAL A 55 7.40 -12.70 -10.64
C VAL A 55 7.27 -11.30 -10.02
N PHE A 56 8.01 -10.33 -10.54
CA PHE A 56 7.97 -8.96 -10.04
C PHE A 56 6.55 -8.36 -10.11
N PHE A 57 5.90 -8.47 -11.26
CA PHE A 57 4.56 -7.92 -11.41
C PHE A 57 3.50 -8.72 -10.65
N ALA A 58 3.67 -10.04 -10.52
CA ALA A 58 2.77 -10.87 -9.71
C ALA A 58 2.86 -10.51 -8.23
N VAL A 59 4.07 -10.32 -7.71
CA VAL A 59 4.29 -9.88 -6.32
C VAL A 59 3.71 -8.48 -6.11
N SER A 60 3.94 -7.57 -7.06
CA SER A 60 3.40 -6.21 -7.00
C SER A 60 1.87 -6.22 -7.00
N LEU A 61 1.26 -7.04 -7.84
CA LEU A 61 -0.19 -7.21 -7.87
C LEU A 61 -0.71 -7.68 -6.51
N THR A 62 -0.08 -8.70 -5.93
CA THR A 62 -0.46 -9.23 -4.63
C THR A 62 -0.34 -8.15 -3.55
N TYR A 63 0.74 -7.37 -3.59
CA TYR A 63 0.95 -6.27 -2.66
C TYR A 63 -0.20 -5.25 -2.76
N TYR A 64 -0.50 -4.76 -3.96
CA TYR A 64 -1.56 -3.76 -4.13
C TYR A 64 -2.95 -4.32 -3.84
N ALA A 65 -3.17 -5.61 -4.06
CA ALA A 65 -4.47 -6.23 -3.77
C ALA A 65 -4.69 -6.50 -2.28
N ARG A 66 -3.63 -6.77 -1.53
CA ARG A 66 -3.72 -7.13 -0.11
C ARG A 66 -3.47 -5.98 0.85
N THR A 67 -2.70 -4.98 0.44
CA THR A 67 -2.35 -3.86 1.31
C THR A 67 -3.59 -3.02 1.60
N ALA A 68 -3.81 -2.72 2.86
CA ALA A 68 -4.91 -1.87 3.30
C ALA A 68 -4.55 -1.19 4.61
N ILE A 69 -5.12 -0.01 4.82
CA ILE A 69 -5.02 0.70 6.09
C ILE A 69 -6.45 0.84 6.62
N VAL A 70 -6.68 0.31 7.81
CA VAL A 70 -8.00 0.37 8.46
C VAL A 70 -7.91 1.32 9.64
N VAL A 71 -8.75 2.36 9.63
CA VAL A 71 -8.82 3.34 10.71
C VAL A 71 -10.10 3.08 11.48
N ASP A 72 -9.97 2.70 12.74
CA ASP A 72 -11.10 2.47 13.64
C ASP A 72 -11.15 3.53 14.75
N GLY A 73 -12.00 3.33 15.74
CA GLY A 73 -12.13 4.29 16.84
C GLY A 73 -10.95 4.36 17.79
N GLY A 74 -10.10 3.33 17.82
CA GLY A 74 -8.98 3.24 18.76
C GLY A 74 -7.60 3.38 18.13
N GLY A 75 -7.49 3.19 16.83
CA GLY A 75 -6.18 3.23 16.18
C GLY A 75 -6.23 2.89 14.71
N VAL A 76 -5.07 2.57 14.18
CA VAL A 76 -4.84 2.29 12.77
C VAL A 76 -4.24 0.91 12.62
N THR A 77 -4.82 0.09 11.77
CA THR A 77 -4.28 -1.21 11.40
C THR A 77 -3.69 -1.12 10.01
N TYR A 78 -2.39 -1.36 9.89
CA TYR A 78 -1.71 -1.44 8.61
C TYR A 78 -1.59 -2.90 8.20
N ARG A 79 -2.22 -3.27 7.11
CA ARG A 79 -2.12 -4.60 6.52
C ARG A 79 -1.17 -4.55 5.35
N GLY A 80 0.02 -5.10 5.54
CA GLY A 80 1.00 -5.23 4.46
C GLY A 80 0.90 -6.59 3.80
N LEU A 81 1.89 -6.89 2.95
CA LEU A 81 1.95 -8.15 2.23
C LEU A 81 2.10 -9.34 3.17
N MET A 82 2.94 -9.22 4.19
CA MET A 82 3.28 -10.32 5.11
C MET A 82 3.03 -10.00 6.58
N ARG A 83 2.77 -8.74 6.92
CA ARG A 83 2.60 -8.31 8.31
C ARG A 83 1.36 -7.45 8.46
N THR A 84 0.76 -7.55 9.62
CA THR A 84 -0.31 -6.66 10.06
C THR A 84 0.15 -6.01 11.34
N ASP A 85 0.22 -4.67 11.34
CA ASP A 85 0.64 -3.88 12.50
C ASP A 85 -0.51 -3.00 12.96
N TYR A 86 -0.67 -2.86 14.27
CA TYR A 86 -1.67 -2.00 14.88
C TYR A 86 -0.99 -0.85 15.60
N PHE A 87 -1.48 0.38 15.34
CA PHE A 87 -0.96 1.59 15.95
C PHE A 87 -2.11 2.30 16.67
N PRO A 88 -2.15 2.28 18.02
CA PRO A 88 -3.12 3.10 18.75
C PRO A 88 -2.88 4.59 18.46
N PHE A 89 -3.93 5.39 18.40
CA PHE A 89 -3.77 6.82 18.12
C PHE A 89 -2.87 7.53 19.13
N ARG A 90 -2.90 7.09 20.38
CA ARG A 90 -2.03 7.64 21.44
C ARG A 90 -0.54 7.44 21.17
N ASP A 91 -0.18 6.43 20.38
CA ASP A 91 1.21 6.13 20.06
C ASP A 91 1.71 6.90 18.83
N ILE A 92 0.81 7.53 18.09
CA ILE A 92 1.17 8.31 16.92
C ILE A 92 1.70 9.67 17.39
N LEU A 93 2.97 9.95 17.10
CA LEU A 93 3.65 11.17 17.54
C LEU A 93 3.56 12.28 16.50
N LYS A 94 3.71 11.94 15.23
CA LYS A 94 3.62 12.92 14.13
C LYS A 94 3.44 12.23 12.79
N VAL A 95 2.97 13.01 11.82
CA VAL A 95 2.86 12.61 10.43
C VAL A 95 3.69 13.58 9.61
N ASP A 96 4.74 13.10 8.98
CA ASP A 96 5.58 13.90 8.07
C ASP A 96 5.08 13.71 6.64
N ILE A 97 4.99 14.81 5.93
CA ILE A 97 4.56 14.81 4.53
C ILE A 97 5.77 15.17 3.67
N LEU A 98 6.16 14.25 2.79
CA LEU A 98 7.26 14.46 1.86
C LEU A 98 6.66 14.69 0.46
N PRO A 99 6.57 15.95 0.02
CA PRO A 99 6.02 16.26 -1.30
C PRO A 99 6.96 15.81 -2.42
N GLY A 100 6.39 15.50 -3.57
CA GLY A 100 7.14 15.08 -4.73
C GLY A 100 6.21 14.57 -5.81
N PRO A 101 6.75 13.93 -6.88
CA PRO A 101 5.92 13.26 -7.89
C PRO A 101 4.99 12.24 -7.24
N VAL A 102 5.48 11.58 -6.19
CA VAL A 102 4.68 10.74 -5.31
C VAL A 102 4.81 11.32 -3.91
N THR A 103 3.68 11.71 -3.32
CA THR A 103 3.68 12.22 -1.96
C THR A 103 3.79 11.04 -0.99
N VAL A 104 4.75 11.11 -0.08
CA VAL A 104 4.98 10.08 0.93
C VAL A 104 4.56 10.62 2.29
N TYR A 105 3.74 9.87 2.99
CA TYR A 105 3.31 10.20 4.34
C TYR A 105 4.00 9.24 5.31
N ALA A 106 4.85 9.79 6.17
CA ALA A 106 5.53 9.02 7.19
C ALA A 106 4.83 9.22 8.53
N VAL A 107 4.18 8.19 9.03
CA VAL A 107 3.52 8.21 10.33
C VAL A 107 4.51 7.68 11.35
N ARG A 108 4.93 8.54 12.27
CA ARG A 108 5.89 8.18 13.32
C ARG A 108 5.16 7.90 14.61
N GLY A 109 5.40 6.73 15.16
CA GLY A 109 4.88 6.32 16.45
C GLY A 109 5.99 6.00 17.43
N ARG A 110 5.61 5.60 18.64
CA ARG A 110 6.58 5.19 19.66
C ARG A 110 7.22 3.86 19.28
N GLY A 111 8.49 3.91 18.87
CA GLY A 111 9.27 2.72 18.52
C GLY A 111 8.93 2.09 17.19
N ARG A 112 7.88 2.56 16.52
CA ARG A 112 7.44 2.05 15.21
C ARG A 112 7.00 3.18 14.31
N GLY A 113 7.01 2.93 13.03
CA GLY A 113 6.48 3.84 12.04
C GLY A 113 5.83 3.09 10.90
N MET A 114 5.00 3.80 10.15
CA MET A 114 4.42 3.28 8.92
C MET A 114 4.48 4.35 7.85
N HIS A 115 4.44 3.92 6.62
CA HIS A 115 4.47 4.81 5.47
C HIS A 115 3.31 4.46 4.53
N PHE A 116 2.70 5.48 3.98
CA PHE A 116 1.80 5.31 2.84
C PHE A 116 2.03 6.44 1.85
N THR A 117 1.54 6.27 0.65
CA THR A 117 1.83 7.20 -0.44
C THR A 117 0.54 7.66 -1.09
N SER A 118 0.68 8.61 -2.03
CA SER A 118 -0.43 9.06 -2.85
C SER A 118 -1.00 7.98 -3.77
N PHE A 119 -0.42 6.78 -3.79
CA PHE A 119 -0.99 5.63 -4.47
C PHE A 119 -2.24 5.08 -3.77
N PHE A 120 -2.44 5.41 -2.49
CA PHE A 120 -3.68 5.06 -1.79
C PHE A 120 -4.83 5.95 -2.26
N ALA A 121 -5.99 5.34 -2.48
CA ALA A 121 -7.20 6.10 -2.75
C ALA A 121 -7.53 6.95 -1.53
N GLN A 122 -7.91 8.21 -1.76
CA GLN A 122 -8.25 9.14 -0.68
C GLN A 122 -7.12 9.34 0.34
N HIS A 123 -5.88 9.37 -0.11
CA HIS A 123 -4.72 9.50 0.78
C HIS A 123 -4.76 10.78 1.63
N ARG A 124 -5.32 11.89 1.10
CA ARG A 124 -5.47 13.12 1.87
C ARG A 124 -6.45 12.97 3.02
N ARG A 125 -7.58 12.30 2.77
CA ARG A 125 -8.56 12.02 3.81
C ARG A 125 -7.96 11.13 4.90
N LEU A 126 -7.19 10.12 4.50
CA LEU A 126 -6.49 9.25 5.45
C LEU A 126 -5.55 10.07 6.33
N MET A 127 -4.74 10.93 5.73
CA MET A 127 -3.81 11.79 6.48
C MET A 127 -4.57 12.71 7.44
N GLU A 128 -5.61 13.39 6.97
CA GLU A 128 -6.42 14.29 7.79
C GLU A 128 -7.08 13.54 8.95
N LEU A 129 -7.58 12.34 8.70
CA LEU A 129 -8.21 11.51 9.71
C LEU A 129 -7.22 11.09 10.79
N LEU A 130 -6.00 10.71 10.39
CA LEU A 130 -4.94 10.34 11.33
C LEU A 130 -4.53 11.52 12.20
N VAL A 131 -4.34 12.68 11.59
CA VAL A 131 -3.96 13.90 12.31
C VAL A 131 -5.05 14.30 13.29
N GLU A 132 -6.30 14.27 12.87
CA GLU A 132 -7.44 14.64 13.71
C GLU A 132 -7.59 13.67 14.90
N ARG A 133 -7.62 12.38 14.64
CA ARG A 133 -7.86 11.37 15.69
C ARG A 133 -6.68 11.18 16.61
N ALA A 134 -5.47 11.41 16.14
CA ALA A 134 -4.29 11.38 16.98
C ALA A 134 -4.10 12.68 17.78
N GLY A 135 -4.93 13.69 17.55
CA GLY A 135 -4.83 14.97 18.24
C GLY A 135 -3.62 15.78 17.84
N LEU A 136 -3.08 15.58 16.65
CA LEU A 136 -1.91 16.30 16.18
C LEU A 136 -2.32 17.65 15.60
N SER A 137 -1.44 18.65 15.79
CA SER A 137 -1.63 19.94 15.14
C SER A 137 -1.32 19.78 13.64
N PRO A 138 -2.17 20.33 12.75
CA PRO A 138 -1.87 20.26 11.33
C PRO A 138 -0.55 21.00 11.06
N MET A 139 0.36 20.33 10.39
CA MET A 139 1.61 20.93 9.93
C MET A 139 1.32 21.77 8.69
N ARG A 140 1.62 23.03 8.79
CA ARG A 140 1.51 23.97 7.65
C ARG A 140 2.78 23.97 6.81
#